data_6e4d4a99dd820f6f81bda6d6efa02e8f
#
_entry.id   6e4d4a99dd820f6f81bda6d6efa02e8f
#
_cell.length_a   1.000
_cell.length_b   1.000
_cell.length_c   1.000
_cell.angle_alpha   90.00
_cell.angle_beta   90.00
_cell.angle_gamma   90.00
#
_symmetry.space_group_name_H-M   'P 1'
#
loop_
_entity.id
_entity.type
_entity.pdbx_description
1 polymer ?
#
loop_
_entity_poly.entity_id
_entity_poly.type
_entity_poly.pdbx_seq_one_letter_code
_entity_poly.pdbx_strand_id
1 'polypeptide(L)'
;GLGDVYKRQALDIAHADLHSLDVVRNGQQIGKIPNPRTSRSTKLSGLEMDTEYAIQLILHTSAGSFTSNELHVRTHTLDNMSGVFVCLGTIPDQRLYDATIQVVESLGARWSTQIQLETTHLLCSMLPDPSNAEQMRLYEKAEQLTLPIIQPHWLFACESKKRMVNVSPYVMDGMPPNALEVQELVTRRQKPEPPVPEDPEKSR
;
A
#
# COMPACT_ATOMS: atom_id res chain seq x y z
N GLY A 1 7.78 -4.87 3.46
CA GLY A 1 7.81 -3.58 4.10
C GLY A 1 8.65 -2.57 3.35
N LEU A 2 8.02 -1.51 2.90
CA LEU A 2 8.68 -0.36 2.32
C LEU A 2 9.35 0.42 3.46
N GLY A 3 10.66 0.22 3.65
CA GLY A 3 11.47 0.99 4.57
C GLY A 3 12.71 1.46 3.86
N ASP A 4 12.91 2.77 3.80
CA ASP A 4 14.15 3.31 3.31
C ASP A 4 15.24 3.12 4.36
N VAL A 5 16.39 2.62 3.92
CA VAL A 5 17.55 2.44 4.77
C VAL A 5 18.48 3.63 4.56
N TYR A 6 18.60 4.47 5.59
CA TYR A 6 19.56 5.55 5.61
C TYR A 6 20.95 5.01 6.06
N LYS A 7 21.93 5.10 5.17
CA LYS A 7 23.33 4.72 5.47
C LYS A 7 24.11 5.95 5.92
N ARG A 8 24.73 5.85 7.08
CA ARG A 8 25.56 6.86 7.69
C ARG A 8 27.04 6.49 7.58
N GLN A 9 27.90 7.48 7.31
CA GLN A 9 29.35 7.33 7.52
C GLN A 9 29.67 7.30 9.01
N ALA A 10 30.67 6.51 9.41
CA ALA A 10 31.11 6.46 10.79
C ALA A 10 31.60 7.84 11.23
N LEU A 11 31.04 8.38 12.31
CA LEU A 11 31.50 9.61 12.93
C LEU A 11 32.70 9.32 13.83
N ASP A 12 33.84 9.78 13.44
CA ASP A 12 35.06 9.76 14.25
C ASP A 12 35.15 11.09 15.01
N ILE A 13 34.52 11.13 16.20
CA ILE A 13 34.61 12.25 17.11
C ILE A 13 35.58 11.84 18.23
N ALA A 14 36.87 12.10 18.01
CA ALA A 14 37.85 11.93 19.03
C ALA A 14 37.60 12.92 20.18
N HIS A 15 37.41 12.44 21.41
CA HIS A 15 37.38 13.21 22.67
C HIS A 15 36.07 13.81 23.14
N ALA A 16 34.90 13.62 22.47
CA ALA A 16 33.62 14.03 22.98
C ALA A 16 32.78 12.81 23.37
N ASP A 17 32.03 12.90 24.48
CA ASP A 17 31.09 11.88 24.86
C ASP A 17 29.84 12.00 23.98
N LEU A 18 29.49 10.88 23.37
CA LEU A 18 28.32 10.78 22.49
C LEU A 18 27.06 10.47 23.34
N HIS A 19 26.10 11.39 23.36
CA HIS A 19 24.85 11.23 24.09
C HIS A 19 23.78 10.54 23.28
N SER A 20 23.42 11.08 22.12
CA SER A 20 22.41 10.51 21.24
C SER A 20 22.61 10.93 19.78
N LEU A 21 22.01 10.18 18.89
CA LEU A 21 21.86 10.53 17.49
C LEU A 21 20.38 10.46 17.13
N ASP A 22 19.82 11.61 16.86
CA ASP A 22 18.40 11.76 16.59
C ASP A 22 18.14 11.81 15.09
N VAL A 23 17.01 11.24 14.67
CA VAL A 23 16.53 11.30 13.27
C VAL A 23 15.42 12.33 13.19
N VAL A 24 15.57 13.27 12.29
CA VAL A 24 14.61 14.34 12.00
C VAL A 24 14.04 14.12 10.60
N ARG A 25 12.72 14.15 10.48
CA ARG A 25 12.00 14.06 9.21
C ARG A 25 11.12 15.30 9.06
N ASN A 26 11.31 16.04 7.97
CA ASN A 26 10.57 17.29 7.70
C ASN A 26 10.60 18.26 8.91
N GLY A 27 11.76 18.41 9.55
CA GLY A 27 11.92 19.29 10.70
C GLY A 27 11.42 18.74 12.04
N GLN A 28 10.84 17.55 12.05
CA GLN A 28 10.31 16.90 13.26
C GLN A 28 11.16 15.69 13.67
N GLN A 29 11.57 15.63 14.93
CA GLN A 29 12.26 14.46 15.48
C GLN A 29 11.31 13.26 15.50
N ILE A 30 11.71 12.16 14.84
CA ILE A 30 10.92 10.94 14.72
C ILE A 30 11.47 9.77 15.52
N GLY A 31 12.71 9.85 15.98
CA GLY A 31 13.33 8.78 16.77
C GLY A 31 14.80 9.02 17.03
N LYS A 32 15.39 8.05 17.74
CA LYS A 32 16.82 8.00 18.07
C LYS A 32 17.43 6.74 17.49
N ILE A 33 18.66 6.84 17.02
CA ILE A 33 19.40 5.68 16.54
C ILE A 33 20.02 4.97 17.75
N PRO A 34 19.68 3.69 17.99
CA PRO A 34 20.32 2.92 19.05
C PRO A 34 21.78 2.66 18.69
N ASN A 35 22.67 2.66 19.70
CA ASN A 35 24.10 2.40 19.54
C ASN A 35 24.76 3.22 18.42
N PRO A 36 24.72 4.55 18.48
CA PRO A 36 25.10 5.41 17.36
C PRO A 36 26.59 5.28 16.96
N ARG A 37 27.45 4.73 17.82
CA ARG A 37 28.86 4.48 17.48
C ARG A 37 29.06 3.30 16.53
N THR A 38 28.19 2.29 16.61
CA THR A 38 28.31 1.04 15.85
C THR A 38 27.28 0.92 14.73
N SER A 39 26.12 1.59 14.86
CA SER A 39 25.08 1.56 13.85
C SER A 39 25.49 2.34 12.60
N ARG A 40 25.53 1.65 11.47
CA ARG A 40 25.83 2.24 10.15
C ARG A 40 24.60 2.48 9.29
N SER A 41 23.45 1.95 9.70
CA SER A 41 22.19 2.08 8.99
C SER A 41 21.03 2.08 9.98
N THR A 42 19.94 2.74 9.60
CA THR A 42 18.68 2.69 10.33
C THR A 42 17.54 2.56 9.36
N LYS A 43 16.46 1.90 9.79
CA LYS A 43 15.26 1.72 8.98
C LYS A 43 14.23 2.75 9.43
N LEU A 44 13.74 3.52 8.48
CA LEU A 44 12.61 4.43 8.69
C LEU A 44 11.32 3.71 8.29
N SER A 45 10.30 3.81 9.12
CA SER A 45 8.98 3.24 8.88
C SER A 45 7.92 4.34 8.84
N GLY A 46 6.72 4.01 8.37
CA GLY A 46 5.62 4.96 8.31
C GLY A 46 5.80 6.04 7.23
N LEU A 47 6.56 5.72 6.16
CA LEU A 47 6.68 6.58 4.99
C LEU A 47 5.51 6.32 4.04
N GLU A 48 4.91 7.39 3.56
CA GLU A 48 3.90 7.34 2.49
C GLU A 48 4.58 7.17 1.14
N MET A 49 3.86 6.62 0.17
CA MET A 49 4.35 6.50 -1.20
C MET A 49 4.30 7.84 -1.93
N ASP A 50 5.13 7.97 -2.97
CA ASP A 50 5.23 9.18 -3.81
C ASP A 50 5.32 10.49 -3.01
N THR A 51 6.03 10.43 -1.90
CA THR A 51 6.16 11.53 -0.96
C THR A 51 7.63 11.91 -0.80
N GLU A 52 7.89 13.20 -0.83
CA GLU A 52 9.23 13.74 -0.60
C GLU A 52 9.45 14.00 0.89
N TYR A 53 10.57 13.54 1.38
CA TYR A 53 10.99 13.71 2.77
C TYR A 53 12.35 14.36 2.85
N ALA A 54 12.48 15.33 3.73
CA ALA A 54 13.74 15.91 4.15
C ALA A 54 14.21 15.19 5.42
N ILE A 55 15.34 14.49 5.34
CA ILE A 55 15.89 13.69 6.44
C ILE A 55 17.18 14.33 6.92
N GLN A 56 17.28 14.56 8.21
CA GLN A 56 18.48 15.05 8.89
C GLN A 56 18.81 14.19 10.11
N LEU A 57 20.09 14.20 10.49
CA LEU A 57 20.55 13.63 11.75
C LEU A 57 21.04 14.76 12.66
N ILE A 58 20.73 14.67 13.94
CA ILE A 58 21.24 15.55 14.98
C ILE A 58 22.06 14.72 15.96
N LEU A 59 23.34 15.00 16.01
CA LEU A 59 24.26 14.37 16.93
C LEU A 59 24.37 15.23 18.20
N HIS A 60 24.04 14.65 19.34
CA HIS A 60 24.20 15.26 20.65
C HIS A 60 25.43 14.70 21.37
N THR A 61 26.33 15.59 21.75
CA THR A 61 27.59 15.25 22.45
C THR A 61 27.79 16.14 23.65
N SER A 62 28.78 15.82 24.49
CA SER A 62 29.24 16.69 25.57
C SER A 62 29.78 18.05 25.10
N ALA A 63 30.17 18.15 23.84
CA ALA A 63 30.70 19.40 23.23
C ALA A 63 29.60 20.21 22.51
N GLY A 64 28.34 19.71 22.46
CA GLY A 64 27.23 20.38 21.79
C GLY A 64 26.43 19.49 20.84
N SER A 65 25.51 20.10 20.11
CA SER A 65 24.69 19.43 19.12
C SER A 65 25.12 19.81 17.70
N PHE A 66 25.26 18.80 16.86
CA PHE A 66 25.70 18.95 15.47
C PHE A 66 24.67 18.38 14.52
N THR A 67 24.21 19.18 13.59
CA THR A 67 23.21 18.79 12.59
C THR A 67 23.92 18.38 11.29
N SER A 68 23.50 17.25 10.70
CA SER A 68 23.99 16.84 9.38
C SER A 68 23.43 17.74 8.27
N ASN A 69 23.94 17.58 7.06
CA ASN A 69 23.24 18.05 5.87
C ASN A 69 21.87 17.39 5.77
N GLU A 70 20.97 18.04 5.09
CA GLU A 70 19.63 17.53 4.79
C GLU A 70 19.69 16.63 3.55
N LEU A 71 19.10 15.46 3.64
CA LEU A 71 18.95 14.52 2.55
C LEU A 71 17.51 14.54 2.09
N HIS A 72 17.27 14.94 0.85
CA HIS A 72 15.96 14.86 0.21
C HIS A 72 15.81 13.49 -0.45
N VAL A 73 14.80 12.75 -0.04
CA VAL A 73 14.45 11.44 -0.60
C VAL A 73 12.99 11.44 -1.00
N ARG A 74 12.70 10.88 -2.16
CA ARG A 74 11.33 10.63 -2.60
C ARG A 74 11.07 9.14 -2.54
N THR A 75 9.98 8.76 -1.88
CA THR A 75 9.52 7.37 -1.90
C THR A 75 8.98 7.00 -3.27
N HIS A 76 9.05 5.71 -3.61
CA HIS A 76 8.58 5.24 -4.89
C HIS A 76 7.10 5.53 -5.10
N THR A 77 6.73 5.86 -6.32
CA THR A 77 5.34 5.92 -6.76
C THR A 77 4.75 4.52 -6.83
N LEU A 78 3.44 4.42 -6.69
CA LEU A 78 2.72 3.19 -7.01
C LEU A 78 2.58 3.07 -8.54
N ASP A 79 3.70 2.81 -9.24
CA ASP A 79 3.65 2.63 -10.70
C ASP A 79 2.90 1.35 -11.07
N ASN A 80 3.03 0.30 -10.25
CA ASN A 80 2.24 -0.92 -10.34
C ASN A 80 2.25 -1.69 -9.01
N MET A 81 1.27 -2.57 -8.84
CA MET A 81 1.18 -3.48 -7.70
C MET A 81 1.63 -4.90 -8.08
N SER A 82 2.73 -5.05 -8.81
CA SER A 82 3.22 -6.34 -9.32
C SER A 82 3.50 -7.39 -8.25
N GLY A 83 3.76 -6.96 -7.01
CA GLY A 83 3.93 -7.85 -5.85
C GLY A 83 2.61 -8.30 -5.20
N VAL A 84 1.48 -7.76 -5.64
CA VAL A 84 0.15 -8.12 -5.14
C VAL A 84 -0.47 -9.18 -6.04
N PHE A 85 -0.86 -10.30 -5.42
CA PHE A 85 -1.59 -11.36 -6.09
C PHE A 85 -2.84 -11.69 -5.28
N VAL A 86 -3.99 -11.26 -5.77
CA VAL A 86 -5.26 -11.44 -5.08
C VAL A 86 -5.96 -12.72 -5.53
N CYS A 87 -6.58 -13.41 -4.58
CA CYS A 87 -7.55 -14.46 -4.87
C CYS A 87 -8.95 -13.86 -4.77
N LEU A 88 -9.79 -14.08 -5.78
CA LEU A 88 -11.18 -13.66 -5.79
C LEU A 88 -12.03 -14.72 -5.09
N GLY A 89 -12.55 -14.38 -3.92
CA GLY A 89 -13.42 -15.23 -3.12
C GLY A 89 -14.90 -14.91 -3.34
N THR A 90 -15.66 -14.79 -2.26
CA THR A 90 -17.10 -14.57 -2.31
C THR A 90 -17.44 -13.11 -2.64
N ILE A 91 -17.76 -12.83 -3.90
CA ILE A 91 -18.21 -11.53 -4.42
C ILE A 91 -19.44 -11.76 -5.28
N PRO A 92 -20.66 -11.82 -4.69
CA PRO A 92 -21.88 -12.20 -5.42
C PRO A 92 -22.38 -11.14 -6.41
N ASP A 93 -22.07 -9.86 -6.16
CA ASP A 93 -22.39 -8.81 -7.11
C ASP A 93 -21.45 -8.89 -8.32
N GLN A 94 -21.99 -9.36 -9.46
CA GLN A 94 -21.23 -9.53 -10.71
C GLN A 94 -20.60 -8.21 -11.18
N ARG A 95 -21.24 -7.09 -10.93
CA ARG A 95 -20.72 -5.77 -11.32
C ARG A 95 -19.48 -5.40 -10.52
N LEU A 96 -19.53 -5.64 -9.21
CA LEU A 96 -18.38 -5.43 -8.34
C LEU A 96 -17.27 -6.42 -8.69
N TYR A 97 -17.61 -7.66 -9.00
CA TYR A 97 -16.64 -8.67 -9.42
C TYR A 97 -15.88 -8.25 -10.68
N ASP A 98 -16.59 -7.88 -11.74
CA ASP A 98 -15.99 -7.44 -13.00
C ASP A 98 -15.17 -6.15 -12.84
N ALA A 99 -15.69 -5.17 -12.09
CA ALA A 99 -14.97 -3.94 -11.79
C ALA A 99 -13.71 -4.20 -10.96
N THR A 100 -13.73 -5.17 -10.05
CA THR A 100 -12.57 -5.57 -9.26
C THR A 100 -11.47 -6.12 -10.15
N ILE A 101 -11.78 -6.98 -11.11
CA ILE A 101 -10.81 -7.49 -12.08
C ILE A 101 -10.16 -6.34 -12.86
N GLN A 102 -10.98 -5.41 -13.38
CA GLN A 102 -10.46 -4.24 -14.12
C GLN A 102 -9.51 -3.41 -13.27
N VAL A 103 -9.83 -3.18 -11.99
CA VAL A 103 -8.95 -2.42 -11.08
C VAL A 103 -7.66 -3.18 -10.80
N VAL A 104 -7.73 -4.50 -10.53
CA VAL A 104 -6.53 -5.33 -10.33
C VAL A 104 -5.58 -5.21 -11.53
N GLU A 105 -6.12 -5.34 -12.74
CA GLU A 105 -5.33 -5.25 -13.98
C GLU A 105 -4.77 -3.84 -14.20
N SER A 106 -5.55 -2.79 -13.92
CA SER A 106 -5.09 -1.40 -14.03
C SER A 106 -3.96 -1.07 -13.08
N LEU A 107 -3.94 -1.70 -11.90
CA LEU A 107 -2.88 -1.55 -10.89
C LEU A 107 -1.64 -2.41 -11.19
N GLY A 108 -1.65 -3.22 -12.24
CA GLY A 108 -0.57 -4.15 -12.56
C GLY A 108 -0.43 -5.30 -11.55
N ALA A 109 -1.46 -5.55 -10.75
CA ALA A 109 -1.55 -6.69 -9.85
C ALA A 109 -2.04 -7.95 -10.61
N ARG A 110 -1.87 -9.11 -9.99
CA ARG A 110 -2.35 -10.39 -10.53
C ARG A 110 -3.55 -10.87 -9.76
N TRP A 111 -4.37 -11.69 -10.39
CA TRP A 111 -5.52 -12.30 -9.75
C TRP A 111 -5.72 -13.76 -10.15
N SER A 112 -6.42 -14.51 -9.32
CA SER A 112 -6.82 -15.89 -9.56
C SER A 112 -8.12 -16.19 -8.80
N THR A 113 -8.82 -17.24 -9.20
CA THR A 113 -9.96 -17.79 -8.45
C THR A 113 -9.55 -18.87 -7.44
N GLN A 114 -8.27 -19.22 -7.41
CA GLN A 114 -7.70 -20.22 -6.50
C GLN A 114 -6.53 -19.63 -5.72
N ILE A 115 -6.37 -20.06 -4.46
CA ILE A 115 -5.20 -19.69 -3.67
C ILE A 115 -3.99 -20.43 -4.20
N GLN A 116 -2.98 -19.67 -4.62
CA GLN A 116 -1.67 -20.15 -5.08
C GLN A 116 -0.58 -19.77 -4.08
N LEU A 117 0.65 -20.23 -4.34
CA LEU A 117 1.77 -19.99 -3.43
C LEU A 117 2.06 -18.49 -3.24
N GLU A 118 1.93 -17.72 -4.30
CA GLU A 118 2.20 -16.28 -4.29
C GLU A 118 0.99 -15.43 -3.88
N THR A 119 -0.14 -16.04 -3.59
CA THR A 119 -1.36 -15.28 -3.18
C THR A 119 -1.07 -14.46 -1.94
N THR A 120 -1.36 -13.17 -2.01
CA THR A 120 -1.10 -12.21 -0.94
C THR A 120 -2.36 -11.84 -0.16
N HIS A 121 -3.53 -11.87 -0.80
CA HIS A 121 -4.81 -11.45 -0.22
C HIS A 121 -5.95 -12.30 -0.77
N LEU A 122 -6.96 -12.55 0.07
CA LEU A 122 -8.26 -13.05 -0.37
C LEU A 122 -9.27 -11.89 -0.38
N LEU A 123 -9.96 -11.70 -1.51
CA LEU A 123 -10.98 -10.66 -1.63
C LEU A 123 -12.37 -11.27 -1.50
N CYS A 124 -13.12 -10.79 -0.51
CA CYS A 124 -14.52 -11.17 -0.30
C CYS A 124 -15.35 -9.91 -0.01
N SER A 125 -16.51 -9.78 -0.61
CA SER A 125 -17.45 -8.70 -0.27
C SER A 125 -18.45 -9.12 0.82
N MET A 126 -18.58 -10.43 1.04
CA MET A 126 -19.35 -11.01 2.11
C MET A 126 -18.75 -12.36 2.54
N LEU A 127 -19.20 -12.86 3.69
CA LEU A 127 -18.81 -14.19 4.16
C LEU A 127 -19.30 -15.27 3.19
N PRO A 128 -18.57 -16.40 3.08
CA PRO A 128 -18.99 -17.50 2.22
C PRO A 128 -20.31 -18.10 2.72
N ASP A 129 -21.14 -18.59 1.79
CA ASP A 129 -22.33 -19.35 2.11
C ASP A 129 -21.91 -20.70 2.71
N PRO A 130 -22.37 -21.06 3.92
CA PRO A 130 -22.06 -22.35 4.54
C PRO A 130 -22.47 -23.57 3.70
N SER A 131 -23.45 -23.42 2.82
CA SER A 131 -23.87 -24.48 1.89
C SER A 131 -22.98 -24.62 0.66
N ASN A 132 -22.14 -23.62 0.38
CA ASN A 132 -21.19 -23.65 -0.74
C ASN A 132 -19.83 -24.15 -0.29
N ALA A 133 -19.60 -25.46 -0.46
CA ALA A 133 -18.38 -26.13 -0.01
C ALA A 133 -17.10 -25.55 -0.67
N GLU A 134 -17.16 -25.03 -1.89
CA GLU A 134 -16.01 -24.48 -2.58
C GLU A 134 -15.62 -23.12 -1.98
N GLN A 135 -16.58 -22.23 -1.75
CA GLN A 135 -16.36 -20.95 -1.10
C GLN A 135 -15.83 -21.13 0.33
N MET A 136 -16.40 -22.07 1.08
CA MET A 136 -15.95 -22.40 2.44
C MET A 136 -14.50 -22.88 2.47
N ARG A 137 -14.14 -23.82 1.60
CA ARG A 137 -12.74 -24.31 1.51
C ARG A 137 -11.75 -23.21 1.18
N LEU A 138 -12.12 -22.30 0.28
CA LEU A 138 -11.26 -21.19 -0.11
C LEU A 138 -11.04 -20.24 1.07
N TYR A 139 -12.10 -19.93 1.79
CA TYR A 139 -12.07 -19.06 2.96
C TYR A 139 -11.24 -19.67 4.09
N GLU A 140 -11.51 -20.92 4.47
CA GLU A 140 -10.78 -21.67 5.49
C GLU A 140 -9.30 -21.81 5.15
N LYS A 141 -8.97 -22.05 3.88
CA LYS A 141 -7.58 -22.11 3.43
C LYS A 141 -6.87 -20.79 3.59
N ALA A 142 -7.53 -19.66 3.32
CA ALA A 142 -6.97 -18.34 3.54
C ALA A 142 -6.71 -18.08 5.03
N GLU A 143 -7.63 -18.47 5.91
CA GLU A 143 -7.43 -18.38 7.36
C GLU A 143 -6.26 -19.23 7.84
N GLN A 144 -6.15 -20.48 7.39
CA GLN A 144 -5.04 -21.38 7.73
C GLN A 144 -3.68 -20.83 7.29
N LEU A 145 -3.64 -20.15 6.14
CA LEU A 145 -2.43 -19.52 5.63
C LEU A 145 -2.20 -18.11 6.18
N THR A 146 -3.07 -17.63 7.08
CA THR A 146 -3.03 -16.27 7.63
C THR A 146 -3.03 -15.17 6.56
N LEU A 147 -3.67 -15.42 5.43
CA LEU A 147 -3.83 -14.43 4.38
C LEU A 147 -4.84 -13.36 4.84
N PRO A 148 -4.56 -12.07 4.61
CA PRO A 148 -5.55 -11.03 4.83
C PRO A 148 -6.81 -11.29 3.99
N ILE A 149 -7.97 -11.36 4.65
CA ILE A 149 -9.28 -11.47 4.01
C ILE A 149 -9.93 -10.09 4.06
N ILE A 150 -10.04 -9.45 2.91
CA ILE A 150 -10.43 -8.05 2.81
C ILE A 150 -11.46 -7.82 1.72
N GLN A 151 -12.14 -6.69 1.81
CA GLN A 151 -13.12 -6.31 0.81
C GLN A 151 -12.45 -5.76 -0.46
N PRO A 152 -13.04 -6.00 -1.67
CA PRO A 152 -12.52 -5.47 -2.94
C PRO A 152 -12.32 -3.96 -2.93
N HIS A 153 -13.06 -3.24 -2.10
CA HIS A 153 -13.01 -1.80 -1.91
C HIS A 153 -11.61 -1.26 -1.61
N TRP A 154 -10.73 -2.09 -1.02
CA TRP A 154 -9.34 -1.77 -0.80
C TRP A 154 -8.57 -1.46 -2.09
N LEU A 155 -8.80 -2.24 -3.14
CA LEU A 155 -8.17 -2.01 -4.44
C LEU A 155 -8.64 -0.70 -5.09
N PHE A 156 -9.92 -0.39 -4.99
CA PHE A 156 -10.46 0.89 -5.47
C PHE A 156 -9.86 2.07 -4.71
N ALA A 157 -9.63 1.94 -3.42
CA ALA A 157 -8.96 2.96 -2.63
C ALA A 157 -7.48 3.12 -3.02
N CYS A 158 -6.78 2.02 -3.33
CA CYS A 158 -5.41 2.08 -3.85
C CYS A 158 -5.35 2.78 -5.21
N GLU A 159 -6.29 2.49 -6.11
CA GLU A 159 -6.39 3.13 -7.42
C GLU A 159 -6.68 4.63 -7.30
N SER A 160 -7.67 5.01 -6.48
CA SER A 160 -8.08 6.40 -6.26
C SER A 160 -6.98 7.24 -5.63
N LYS A 161 -6.33 6.72 -4.61
CA LYS A 161 -5.25 7.42 -3.87
C LYS A 161 -3.87 7.27 -4.50
N LYS A 162 -3.75 6.48 -5.56
CA LYS A 162 -2.49 6.15 -6.24
C LYS A 162 -1.38 5.71 -5.29
N ARG A 163 -1.76 4.94 -4.28
CA ARG A 163 -0.86 4.37 -3.27
C ARG A 163 -1.47 3.12 -2.64
N MET A 164 -0.64 2.24 -2.11
CA MET A 164 -1.11 1.12 -1.30
C MET A 164 -1.63 1.64 0.05
N VAL A 165 -2.94 1.60 0.27
CA VAL A 165 -3.56 2.02 1.52
C VAL A 165 -3.55 0.89 2.54
N ASN A 166 -3.73 1.24 3.83
CA ASN A 166 -3.83 0.25 4.89
C ASN A 166 -5.05 -0.66 4.68
N VAL A 167 -4.86 -1.96 4.84
CA VAL A 167 -5.92 -2.98 4.68
C VAL A 167 -6.93 -2.99 5.84
N SER A 168 -6.54 -2.54 7.03
CA SER A 168 -7.36 -2.65 8.25
C SER A 168 -8.78 -2.09 8.12
N PRO A 169 -9.04 -0.95 7.46
CA PRO A 169 -10.40 -0.44 7.28
C PRO A 169 -11.27 -1.29 6.33
N TYR A 170 -10.66 -2.24 5.62
CA TYR A 170 -11.32 -3.04 4.57
C TYR A 170 -11.48 -4.51 4.95
N VAL A 171 -11.16 -4.89 6.18
CA VAL A 171 -11.48 -6.23 6.70
C VAL A 171 -12.99 -6.47 6.73
N MET A 172 -13.41 -7.73 6.84
CA MET A 172 -14.80 -8.14 6.69
C MET A 172 -15.77 -7.61 7.77
N ASP A 173 -15.28 -6.92 8.79
CA ASP A 173 -16.05 -6.49 9.97
C ASP A 173 -16.75 -5.13 9.79
N GLY A 174 -17.34 -4.84 8.66
CA GLY A 174 -18.10 -3.60 8.54
C GLY A 174 -18.19 -3.02 7.14
N MET A 175 -18.74 -1.80 7.08
CA MET A 175 -18.85 -1.06 5.83
C MET A 175 -17.50 -0.42 5.50
N PRO A 176 -16.94 -0.65 4.31
CA PRO A 176 -15.68 -0.02 3.91
C PRO A 176 -15.84 1.50 3.79
N PRO A 177 -14.77 2.27 4.09
CA PRO A 177 -14.85 3.74 4.12
C PRO A 177 -15.29 4.38 2.79
N ASN A 178 -15.01 3.70 1.68
CA ASN A 178 -15.29 4.16 0.32
C ASN A 178 -16.48 3.43 -0.34
N ALA A 179 -17.39 2.86 0.44
CA ALA A 179 -18.49 2.04 -0.09
C ALA A 179 -19.35 2.80 -1.13
N LEU A 180 -19.71 4.05 -0.85
CA LEU A 180 -20.49 4.87 -1.76
C LEU A 180 -19.72 5.23 -3.04
N GLU A 181 -18.45 5.59 -2.90
CA GLU A 181 -17.57 5.91 -4.04
C GLU A 181 -17.44 4.71 -4.98
N VAL A 182 -17.20 3.52 -4.42
CA VAL A 182 -17.11 2.28 -5.20
C VAL A 182 -18.41 1.95 -5.89
N GLN A 183 -19.55 2.11 -5.21
CA GLN A 183 -20.85 1.90 -5.82
C GLN A 183 -21.09 2.80 -7.04
N GLU A 184 -20.73 4.07 -6.94
CA GLU A 184 -20.80 5.00 -8.07
C GLU A 184 -19.85 4.63 -9.20
N LEU A 185 -18.60 4.26 -8.89
CA LEU A 185 -17.62 3.84 -9.88
C LEU A 185 -18.04 2.58 -10.62
N VAL A 186 -18.58 1.58 -9.92
CA VAL A 186 -19.10 0.34 -10.50
C VAL A 186 -20.28 0.63 -11.44
N THR A 187 -21.17 1.54 -11.04
CA THR A 187 -22.31 1.94 -11.87
C THR A 187 -21.86 2.69 -13.13
N ARG A 188 -20.87 3.58 -13.02
CA ARG A 188 -20.33 4.35 -14.16
C ARG A 188 -19.60 3.48 -15.18
N ARG A 189 -18.83 2.49 -14.74
CA ARG A 189 -18.07 1.58 -15.62
C ARG A 189 -18.95 0.71 -16.50
N GLN A 190 -20.24 0.60 -16.18
CA GLN A 190 -21.22 -0.20 -16.96
C GLN A 190 -22.12 0.62 -17.86
N LYS A 191 -22.07 1.95 -17.78
CA LYS A 191 -22.83 2.77 -18.71
C LYS A 191 -22.11 2.69 -20.07
N PRO A 192 -22.77 2.16 -21.13
CA PRO A 192 -22.16 2.16 -22.46
C PRO A 192 -21.80 3.60 -22.82
N GLU A 193 -20.60 3.79 -23.35
CA GLU A 193 -20.21 5.08 -23.94
C GLU A 193 -21.31 5.50 -24.93
N PRO A 194 -21.79 6.75 -24.86
CA PRO A 194 -22.73 7.24 -25.86
C PRO A 194 -22.07 7.07 -27.22
N PRO A 195 -22.81 6.61 -28.26
CA PRO A 195 -22.25 6.40 -29.58
C PRO A 195 -21.55 7.68 -30.04
N VAL A 196 -20.28 7.52 -30.42
CA VAL A 196 -19.47 8.58 -30.99
C VAL A 196 -20.28 9.13 -32.19
N PRO A 197 -20.56 10.44 -32.25
CA PRO A 197 -21.26 11.01 -33.40
C PRO A 197 -20.44 10.67 -34.66
N GLU A 198 -21.05 9.92 -35.59
CA GLU A 198 -20.43 9.69 -36.90
C GLU A 198 -20.25 11.05 -37.56
N ASP A 199 -19.01 11.34 -37.90
CA ASP A 199 -18.62 12.55 -38.59
C ASP A 199 -19.23 12.52 -40.02
N PRO A 200 -20.18 13.43 -40.38
CA PRO A 200 -20.90 13.35 -41.63
C PRO A 200 -20.05 13.70 -42.89
N GLU A 201 -18.73 13.93 -42.73
CA GLU A 201 -17.86 14.37 -43.82
C GLU A 201 -17.08 13.24 -44.55
N LYS A 202 -17.37 11.94 -44.31
CA LYS A 202 -16.73 10.84 -45.06
C LYS A 202 -17.64 10.17 -46.10
N SER A 203 -18.63 10.88 -46.60
CA SER A 203 -19.43 10.41 -47.77
C SER A 203 -19.46 11.47 -48.84
N ARG A 204 -18.34 11.66 -49.53
CA ARG A 204 -18.27 12.24 -50.88
C ARG A 204 -17.03 11.74 -51.62
#